data_dc234f0fb6fce33935847e91ef1c8719
#
_entry.id   dc234f0fb6fce33935847e91ef1c8719
#
_cell.length_a   1.000
_cell.length_b   1.000
_cell.length_c   1.000
_cell.angle_alpha   90.00
_cell.angle_beta   90.00
_cell.angle_gamma   90.00
#
_symmetry.space_group_name_H-M   'P 1'
#
loop_
_entity.id
_entity.type
_entity.pdbx_description
1 polymer ?
#
loop_
_entity_poly.entity_id
_entity_poly.type
_entity_poly.pdbx_seq_one_letter_code
_entity_poly.pdbx_strand_id
1 'polypeptide(L)'
;VNGIGAAKLSTILAAFELGRRYYGVGGEKVRHPSDIVPFLRHYSVRKQEQFICASLNGAHEILAIRVVSVGTLTHTLVHPREVFADSLADRAAAVILAHNHPSGALAPSAEDLNLTKRLCEAGRLLGIEVLDHIILSPNGEYMSFIEAGFPLI
;
A
#
# COMPACT_ATOMS: atom_id res chain seq x y z
N VAL A 1 29.73 18.05 -13.76
CA VAL A 1 30.35 16.79 -13.31
C VAL A 1 31.15 16.24 -14.47
N ASN A 2 32.47 16.23 -14.34
CA ASN A 2 33.36 15.67 -15.37
C ASN A 2 33.04 14.19 -15.62
N GLY A 3 32.72 13.83 -16.88
CA GLY A 3 32.46 12.44 -17.30
C GLY A 3 31.01 12.10 -17.67
N ILE A 4 30.07 13.00 -17.51
CA ILE A 4 28.68 12.79 -17.95
C ILE A 4 28.40 13.71 -19.14
N GLY A 5 28.52 13.17 -20.35
CA GLY A 5 28.09 13.86 -21.56
C GLY A 5 26.56 13.86 -21.73
N ALA A 6 26.05 14.71 -22.66
CA ALA A 6 24.61 14.88 -22.89
C ALA A 6 23.86 13.56 -23.10
N ALA A 7 24.43 12.59 -23.83
CA ALA A 7 23.81 11.29 -24.06
C ALA A 7 23.64 10.47 -22.76
N LYS A 8 24.64 10.45 -21.88
CA LYS A 8 24.56 9.75 -20.59
C LYS A 8 23.53 10.42 -19.67
N LEU A 9 23.51 11.76 -19.65
CA LEU A 9 22.54 12.52 -18.89
C LEU A 9 21.11 12.22 -19.35
N SER A 10 20.86 12.20 -20.65
CA SER A 10 19.55 11.86 -21.22
C SER A 10 19.13 10.43 -20.85
N THR A 11 20.04 9.47 -20.88
CA THR A 11 19.75 8.09 -20.47
C THR A 11 19.39 8.00 -18.99
N ILE A 12 20.12 8.71 -18.12
CA ILE A 12 19.83 8.77 -16.69
C ILE A 12 18.47 9.41 -16.44
N LEU A 13 18.18 10.55 -17.08
CA LEU A 13 16.89 11.23 -16.95
C LEU A 13 15.74 10.38 -17.47
N ALA A 14 15.91 9.67 -18.58
CA ALA A 14 14.92 8.73 -19.11
C ALA A 14 14.68 7.56 -18.16
N ALA A 15 15.72 7.01 -17.53
CA ALA A 15 15.59 5.96 -16.53
C ALA A 15 14.87 6.45 -15.27
N PHE A 16 15.17 7.66 -14.81
CA PHE A 16 14.43 8.30 -13.70
C PHE A 16 12.96 8.54 -14.06
N GLU A 17 12.67 9.03 -15.26
CA GLU A 17 11.30 9.26 -15.70
C GLU A 17 10.52 7.95 -15.89
N LEU A 18 11.15 6.91 -16.44
CA LEU A 18 10.58 5.56 -16.49
C LEU A 18 10.32 5.01 -15.08
N GLY A 19 11.27 5.18 -14.16
CA GLY A 19 11.10 4.81 -12.77
C GLY A 19 9.95 5.57 -12.12
N ARG A 20 9.85 6.89 -12.35
CA ARG A 20 8.76 7.72 -11.85
C ARG A 20 7.40 7.28 -12.42
N ARG A 21 7.32 6.93 -13.71
CA ARG A 21 6.07 6.43 -14.34
C ARG A 21 5.70 5.03 -13.89
N TYR A 22 6.70 4.19 -13.63
CA TYR A 22 6.49 2.80 -13.23
C TYR A 22 6.25 2.64 -11.74
N TYR A 23 6.93 3.47 -10.91
CA TYR A 23 6.84 3.45 -9.44
C TYR A 23 6.21 4.72 -8.87
N GLY A 24 6.08 5.77 -9.67
CA GLY A 24 5.45 7.01 -9.30
C GLY A 24 3.94 6.86 -9.33
N VAL A 25 3.39 6.46 -8.21
CA VAL A 25 1.96 6.43 -7.97
C VAL A 25 1.51 7.85 -7.63
N GLY A 26 0.89 8.50 -8.57
CA GLY A 26 0.27 9.81 -8.32
C GLY A 26 -0.81 10.10 -9.35
N GLY A 27 -2.04 10.31 -8.88
CA GLY A 27 -3.18 10.62 -9.73
C GLY A 27 -3.89 9.41 -10.35
N GLU A 28 -3.41 8.18 -10.13
CA GLU A 28 -4.11 6.97 -10.60
C GLU A 28 -5.34 6.72 -9.74
N LYS A 29 -6.48 6.54 -10.39
CA LYS A 29 -7.77 6.37 -9.72
C LYS A 29 -8.07 4.91 -9.43
N VAL A 30 -8.38 4.63 -8.16
CA VAL A 30 -8.79 3.31 -7.69
C VAL A 30 -10.32 3.24 -7.62
N ARG A 31 -10.92 2.38 -8.41
CA ARG A 31 -12.37 2.11 -8.43
C ARG A 31 -12.69 0.71 -7.93
N HIS A 32 -11.75 -0.21 -8.16
CA HIS A 32 -11.83 -1.62 -7.79
C HIS A 32 -10.51 -2.04 -7.14
N PRO A 33 -10.49 -3.06 -6.28
CA PRO A 33 -9.26 -3.58 -5.68
C PRO A 33 -8.19 -3.94 -6.72
N SER A 34 -8.59 -4.45 -7.87
CA SER A 34 -7.69 -4.77 -8.99
C SER A 34 -6.89 -3.58 -9.53
N ASP A 35 -7.37 -2.34 -9.35
CA ASP A 35 -6.71 -1.15 -9.89
C ASP A 35 -5.42 -0.82 -9.12
N ILE A 36 -5.38 -1.09 -7.81
CA ILE A 36 -4.19 -0.81 -6.98
C ILE A 36 -3.18 -1.96 -6.99
N VAL A 37 -3.61 -3.19 -7.26
CA VAL A 37 -2.74 -4.39 -7.22
C VAL A 37 -1.48 -4.26 -8.07
N PRO A 38 -1.50 -3.71 -9.31
CA PRO A 38 -0.28 -3.52 -10.11
C PRO A 38 0.80 -2.70 -9.39
N PHE A 39 0.40 -1.70 -8.58
CA PHE A 39 1.31 -0.84 -7.81
C PHE A 39 1.84 -1.51 -6.55
N LEU A 40 1.16 -2.56 -6.08
CA LEU A 40 1.54 -3.33 -4.88
C LEU A 40 2.35 -4.59 -5.23
N ARG A 41 2.35 -5.02 -6.49
CA ARG A 41 2.90 -6.31 -6.91
C ARG A 41 4.37 -6.52 -6.51
N HIS A 42 5.19 -5.49 -6.51
CA HIS A 42 6.61 -5.59 -6.15
C HIS A 42 6.85 -5.86 -4.66
N TYR A 43 5.84 -5.67 -3.81
CA TYR A 43 5.90 -6.05 -2.39
C TYR A 43 5.59 -7.53 -2.19
N SER A 44 4.82 -8.17 -3.09
CA SER A 44 4.36 -9.56 -2.95
C SER A 44 5.51 -10.57 -2.89
N VAL A 45 6.62 -10.29 -3.58
CA VAL A 45 7.80 -11.18 -3.66
C VAL A 45 8.81 -10.98 -2.53
N ARG A 46 8.52 -10.14 -1.55
CA ARG A 46 9.41 -9.91 -0.41
C ARG A 46 9.42 -11.11 0.53
N LYS A 47 10.60 -11.45 1.04
CA LYS A 47 10.79 -12.59 1.95
C LYS A 47 10.24 -12.34 3.36
N GLN A 48 10.13 -11.09 3.75
CA GLN A 48 9.54 -10.66 5.01
C GLN A 48 8.17 -10.05 4.75
N GLU A 49 7.26 -10.22 5.70
CA GLU A 49 5.99 -9.53 5.67
C GLU A 49 6.22 -8.03 5.74
N GLN A 50 5.54 -7.30 4.89
CA GLN A 50 5.55 -5.83 4.87
C GLN A 50 4.11 -5.35 4.97
N PHE A 51 3.88 -4.41 5.86
CA PHE A 51 2.60 -3.72 5.95
C PHE A 51 2.70 -2.40 5.19
N ILE A 52 1.78 -2.20 4.27
CA ILE A 52 1.76 -1.10 3.30
C ILE A 52 0.49 -0.29 3.51
N CYS A 53 0.60 1.03 3.41
CA CYS A 53 -0.51 1.95 3.40
C CYS A 53 -0.46 2.80 2.12
N ALA A 54 -1.54 2.76 1.36
CA ALA A 54 -1.74 3.65 0.21
C ALA A 54 -2.69 4.76 0.62
N SER A 55 -2.22 6.01 0.58
CA SER A 55 -3.00 7.22 0.82
C SER A 55 -3.74 7.64 -0.45
N LEU A 56 -5.04 7.97 -0.34
CA LEU A 56 -5.88 8.41 -1.44
C LEU A 56 -6.55 9.75 -1.12
N ASN A 57 -6.76 10.56 -2.16
CA ASN A 57 -7.56 11.78 -2.04
C ASN A 57 -9.07 11.49 -2.10
N GLY A 58 -9.91 12.53 -1.97
CA GLY A 58 -11.37 12.41 -2.03
C GLY A 58 -11.94 11.96 -3.38
N ALA A 59 -11.14 11.93 -4.44
CA ALA A 59 -11.51 11.36 -5.74
C ALA A 59 -11.06 9.90 -5.89
N HIS A 60 -10.51 9.30 -4.83
CA HIS A 60 -9.87 7.98 -4.79
C HIS A 60 -8.64 7.86 -5.72
N GLU A 61 -7.93 8.95 -5.91
CA GLU A 61 -6.66 8.94 -6.61
C GLU A 61 -5.52 8.68 -5.63
N ILE A 62 -4.55 7.86 -6.01
CA ILE A 62 -3.42 7.50 -5.18
C ILE A 62 -2.53 8.74 -4.99
N LEU A 63 -2.31 9.13 -3.75
CA LEU A 63 -1.36 10.19 -3.36
C LEU A 63 0.04 9.62 -3.16
N ALA A 64 0.14 8.53 -2.42
CA ALA A 64 1.39 7.84 -2.14
C ALA A 64 1.14 6.40 -1.67
N ILE A 65 2.13 5.54 -1.84
CA ILE A 65 2.17 4.19 -1.28
C ILE A 65 3.45 4.07 -0.45
N ARG A 66 3.32 3.64 0.81
CA ARG A 66 4.45 3.55 1.75
C ARG A 66 4.44 2.25 2.52
N VAL A 67 5.62 1.71 2.77
CA VAL A 67 5.81 0.62 3.73
C VAL A 67 5.80 1.22 5.13
N VAL A 68 4.88 0.76 5.96
CA VAL A 68 4.72 1.19 7.35
C VAL A 68 5.57 0.33 8.28
N SER A 69 5.62 -0.97 8.03
CA SER A 69 6.33 -1.93 8.87
C SER A 69 6.89 -3.07 8.05
N VAL A 70 8.03 -3.62 8.51
CA VAL A 70 8.69 -4.80 7.93
C VAL A 70 8.92 -5.80 9.07
N GLY A 71 8.53 -7.06 8.86
CA GLY A 71 8.63 -8.14 9.83
C GLY A 71 7.26 -8.76 10.11
N THR A 72 7.10 -9.45 11.24
CA THR A 72 5.81 -10.04 11.63
C THR A 72 4.78 -8.96 11.91
N LEU A 73 3.54 -9.16 11.44
CA LEU A 73 2.42 -8.23 11.65
C LEU A 73 1.82 -8.37 13.07
N THR A 74 2.65 -8.25 14.09
CA THR A 74 2.16 -8.26 15.47
C THR A 74 1.62 -6.89 15.88
N HIS A 75 0.73 -6.85 16.87
CA HIS A 75 0.17 -5.60 17.41
C HIS A 75 1.22 -4.58 17.87
N THR A 76 2.44 -5.02 18.14
CA THR A 76 3.56 -4.17 18.54
C THR A 76 4.24 -3.47 17.37
N LEU A 77 4.12 -4.01 16.15
CA LEU A 77 4.83 -3.49 14.97
C LEU A 77 3.96 -2.60 14.08
N VAL A 78 2.64 -2.83 14.05
CA VAL A 78 1.71 -2.02 13.25
C VAL A 78 0.79 -1.25 14.20
N HIS A 79 1.16 -0.03 14.50
CA HIS A 79 0.37 0.85 15.36
C HIS A 79 -0.41 1.86 14.50
N PRO A 80 -1.69 2.16 14.82
CA PRO A 80 -2.48 3.14 14.07
C PRO A 80 -1.78 4.49 13.84
N ARG A 81 -1.05 5.01 14.84
CA ARG A 81 -0.29 6.26 14.70
C ARG A 81 0.75 6.20 13.58
N GLU A 82 1.40 5.05 13.36
CA GLU A 82 2.40 4.88 12.30
C GLU A 82 1.72 4.73 10.92
N VAL A 83 0.58 4.01 10.88
CA VAL A 83 -0.19 3.82 9.63
C VAL A 83 -0.74 5.14 9.12
N PHE A 84 -1.30 5.97 10.02
CA PHE A 84 -1.98 7.20 9.62
C PHE A 84 -1.10 8.45 9.65
N ALA A 85 0.13 8.40 10.17
CA ALA A 85 1.02 9.57 10.24
C ALA A 85 1.23 10.22 8.88
N ASP A 86 1.65 9.43 7.89
CA ASP A 86 1.88 9.92 6.53
C ASP A 86 0.58 10.28 5.81
N SER A 87 -0.49 9.51 6.04
CA SER A 87 -1.80 9.78 5.44
C SER A 87 -2.38 11.12 5.93
N LEU A 88 -2.16 11.48 7.19
CA LEU A 88 -2.52 12.79 7.73
C LEU A 88 -1.67 13.90 7.10
N ALA A 89 -0.35 13.69 6.97
CA ALA A 89 0.55 14.66 6.32
C ALA A 89 0.19 14.86 4.85
N ASP A 90 -0.21 13.81 4.14
CA ASP A 90 -0.68 13.85 2.76
C ASP A 90 -2.09 14.48 2.61
N ARG A 91 -2.78 14.73 3.72
CA ARG A 91 -4.20 15.15 3.73
C ARG A 91 -5.09 14.14 2.99
N ALA A 92 -4.81 12.86 3.16
CA ALA A 92 -5.59 11.79 2.56
C ALA A 92 -7.03 11.78 3.11
N ALA A 93 -7.99 11.50 2.24
CA ALA A 93 -9.38 11.26 2.61
C ALA A 93 -9.66 9.79 2.92
N ALA A 94 -8.86 8.90 2.32
CA ALA A 94 -9.00 7.47 2.49
C ALA A 94 -7.64 6.76 2.38
N VAL A 95 -7.60 5.51 2.81
CA VAL A 95 -6.44 4.62 2.65
C VAL A 95 -6.89 3.23 2.18
N ILE A 96 -5.97 2.56 1.48
CA ILE A 96 -6.02 1.13 1.24
C ILE A 96 -4.82 0.52 1.97
N LEU A 97 -5.10 -0.49 2.79
CA LEU A 97 -4.10 -1.25 3.51
C LEU A 97 -3.68 -2.45 2.66
N ALA A 98 -2.44 -2.87 2.77
CA ALA A 98 -1.99 -4.12 2.16
C ALA A 98 -0.88 -4.75 2.97
N HIS A 99 -0.74 -6.07 2.87
CA HIS A 99 0.43 -6.79 3.33
C HIS A 99 0.68 -8.02 2.46
N ASN A 100 1.91 -8.48 2.43
CA ASN A 100 2.26 -9.70 1.73
C ASN A 100 2.39 -10.87 2.68
N HIS A 101 1.94 -12.04 2.24
CA HIS A 101 2.20 -13.33 2.89
C HIS A 101 3.29 -14.09 2.12
N PRO A 102 4.53 -14.16 2.63
CA PRO A 102 5.61 -14.91 1.97
C PRO A 102 5.32 -16.40 1.79
N SER A 103 4.43 -16.94 2.64
CA SER A 103 3.95 -18.34 2.53
C SER A 103 3.07 -18.61 1.30
N GLY A 104 2.51 -17.56 0.69
CA GLY A 104 1.56 -17.65 -0.39
C GLY A 104 0.09 -17.83 0.05
N ALA A 105 -0.17 -17.97 1.35
CA ALA A 105 -1.53 -18.05 1.86
C ALA A 105 -2.28 -16.73 1.63
N LEU A 106 -3.50 -16.79 1.10
CA LEU A 106 -4.36 -15.62 0.89
C LEU A 106 -5.42 -15.46 1.99
N ALA A 107 -5.64 -16.50 2.80
CA ALA A 107 -6.58 -16.41 3.91
C ALA A 107 -6.03 -15.47 4.99
N PRO A 108 -6.83 -14.51 5.48
CA PRO A 108 -6.42 -13.64 6.58
C PRO A 108 -6.30 -14.44 7.88
N SER A 109 -5.30 -14.14 8.67
CA SER A 109 -5.18 -14.63 10.04
C SER A 109 -6.15 -13.90 10.98
N ALA A 110 -6.36 -14.43 12.17
CA ALA A 110 -7.13 -13.74 13.21
C ALA A 110 -6.48 -12.40 13.60
N GLU A 111 -5.15 -12.32 13.53
CA GLU A 111 -4.39 -11.10 13.78
C GLU A 111 -4.62 -10.05 12.70
N ASP A 112 -4.67 -10.45 11.42
CA ASP A 112 -5.00 -9.55 10.30
C ASP A 112 -6.39 -8.95 10.46
N LEU A 113 -7.38 -9.78 10.82
CA LEU A 113 -8.75 -9.33 11.05
C LEU A 113 -8.83 -8.32 12.21
N ASN A 114 -8.18 -8.62 13.34
CA ASN A 114 -8.15 -7.74 14.50
C ASN A 114 -7.41 -6.43 14.22
N LEU A 115 -6.28 -6.50 13.52
CA LEU A 115 -5.52 -5.33 13.11
C LEU A 115 -6.36 -4.44 12.19
N THR A 116 -6.98 -5.03 11.17
CA THR A 116 -7.83 -4.31 10.22
C THR A 116 -8.96 -3.58 10.95
N LYS A 117 -9.66 -4.26 11.85
CA LYS A 117 -10.71 -3.65 12.66
C LYS A 117 -10.21 -2.44 13.44
N ARG A 118 -9.10 -2.58 14.16
CA ARG A 118 -8.48 -1.46 14.92
C ARG A 118 -8.11 -0.27 14.02
N LEU A 119 -7.62 -0.54 12.82
CA LEU A 119 -7.25 0.51 11.87
C LEU A 119 -8.49 1.19 11.29
N CYS A 120 -9.56 0.45 11.01
CA CYS A 120 -10.83 1.03 10.60
C CYS A 120 -11.42 1.96 11.67
N GLU A 121 -11.42 1.52 12.93
CA GLU A 121 -11.86 2.33 14.08
C GLU A 121 -11.02 3.62 14.21
N ALA A 122 -9.69 3.50 14.13
CA ALA A 122 -8.79 4.65 14.20
C ALA A 122 -8.97 5.60 13.01
N GLY A 123 -9.06 5.07 11.79
CA GLY A 123 -9.28 5.86 10.57
C GLY A 123 -10.59 6.67 10.65
N ARG A 124 -11.65 6.04 11.15
CA ARG A 124 -12.94 6.70 11.35
C ARG A 124 -12.84 7.89 12.31
N LEU A 125 -12.09 7.76 13.41
CA LEU A 125 -11.84 8.87 14.35
C LEU A 125 -11.03 10.00 13.73
N LEU A 126 -10.14 9.68 12.78
CA LEU A 126 -9.30 10.65 12.08
C LEU A 126 -9.97 11.26 10.85
N GLY A 127 -11.14 10.76 10.44
CA GLY A 127 -11.80 11.15 9.20
C GLY A 127 -11.11 10.63 7.95
N ILE A 128 -10.34 9.52 8.06
CA ILE A 128 -9.66 8.84 6.97
C ILE A 128 -10.26 7.45 6.83
N GLU A 129 -11.01 7.22 5.76
CA GLU A 129 -11.70 5.94 5.55
C GLU A 129 -10.72 4.85 5.12
N VAL A 130 -10.83 3.65 5.71
CA VAL A 130 -10.15 2.46 5.23
C VAL A 130 -11.04 1.81 4.19
N LEU A 131 -10.67 1.91 2.90
CA LEU A 131 -11.48 1.41 1.79
C LEU A 131 -11.34 -0.09 1.57
N ASP A 132 -10.15 -0.64 1.81
CA ASP A 132 -9.90 -2.08 1.65
C ASP A 132 -8.63 -2.50 2.41
N HIS A 133 -8.49 -3.81 2.59
CA HIS A 133 -7.26 -4.45 3.03
C HIS A 133 -6.93 -5.60 2.08
N ILE A 134 -5.74 -5.57 1.48
CA ILE A 134 -5.33 -6.49 0.43
C ILE A 134 -4.20 -7.38 0.93
N ILE A 135 -4.37 -8.70 0.82
CA ILE A 135 -3.30 -9.67 1.05
C ILE A 135 -2.69 -10.05 -0.29
N LEU A 136 -1.36 -9.99 -0.37
CA LEU A 136 -0.58 -10.26 -1.57
C LEU A 136 0.16 -11.58 -1.44
N SER A 137 0.12 -12.41 -2.49
CA SER A 137 0.85 -13.66 -2.59
C SER A 137 2.03 -13.55 -3.57
N PRO A 138 3.16 -14.25 -3.33
CA PRO A 138 4.33 -14.23 -4.21
C PRO A 138 4.05 -14.71 -5.65
N ASN A 139 3.01 -15.52 -5.86
CA ASN A 139 2.62 -16.01 -7.18
C ASN A 139 1.79 -14.99 -7.99
N GLY A 140 1.59 -13.77 -7.44
CA GLY A 140 0.87 -12.68 -8.11
C GLY A 140 -0.64 -12.66 -7.88
N GLU A 141 -1.15 -13.59 -7.08
CA GLU A 141 -2.54 -13.58 -6.61
C GLU A 141 -2.72 -12.59 -5.45
N TYR A 142 -3.93 -12.15 -5.25
CA TYR A 142 -4.30 -11.29 -4.12
C TYR A 142 -5.67 -11.67 -3.56
N MET A 143 -5.94 -11.22 -2.35
CA MET A 143 -7.26 -11.28 -1.74
C MET A 143 -7.61 -9.88 -1.22
N SER A 144 -8.77 -9.39 -1.58
CA SER A 144 -9.37 -8.17 -1.05
C SER A 144 -10.37 -8.53 0.04
N PHE A 145 -10.33 -7.84 1.19
CA PHE A 145 -11.29 -8.03 2.26
C PHE A 145 -12.70 -7.70 1.80
N ILE A 146 -12.87 -6.62 1.05
CA ILE A 146 -14.18 -6.22 0.52
C ILE A 146 -14.74 -7.27 -0.44
N GLU A 147 -13.95 -7.73 -1.41
CA GLU A 147 -14.38 -8.74 -2.39
C GLU A 147 -14.69 -10.08 -1.73
N ALA A 148 -13.95 -10.43 -0.68
CA ALA A 148 -14.17 -11.65 0.11
C ALA A 148 -15.30 -11.54 1.15
N GLY A 149 -15.91 -10.34 1.30
CA GLY A 149 -17.02 -10.13 2.21
C GLY A 149 -16.64 -9.95 3.68
N PHE A 150 -15.36 -9.66 3.98
CA PHE A 150 -14.92 -9.31 5.33
C PHE A 150 -15.36 -7.88 5.67
N PRO A 151 -15.97 -7.66 6.86
CA PRO A 151 -16.40 -6.33 7.24
C PRO A 151 -15.20 -5.43 7.58
N LEU A 152 -15.21 -4.21 7.09
CA LEU A 152 -14.31 -3.13 7.49
C LEU A 152 -14.97 -2.23 8.55
N ILE A 153 -15.39 -2.84 9.68
CA ILE A 153 -16.17 -2.17 10.73
C ILE A 153 -15.41 -2.15 12.03
#